data_30c6325461101851ef9559294cb21172
#
_entry.id   30c6325461101851ef9559294cb21172
#
_cell.length_a   1.000
_cell.length_b   1.000
_cell.length_c   1.000
_cell.angle_alpha   90.00
_cell.angle_beta   90.00
_cell.angle_gamma   90.00
#
_symmetry.space_group_name_H-M   'P 1'
#
loop_
_entity.id
_entity.type
_entity.pdbx_description
1 polymer ?
#
loop_
_entity_poly.entity_id
_entity_poly.type
_entity_poly.pdbx_seq_one_letter_code
_entity_poly.pdbx_strand_id
1 'polypeptide(L)'
;MDQHSWRIIQDSLGDGTLNMITDRAILMACNEGKVPATLRLYGWQRPTLSIGYSQEISQCIDLESCERNNIPVVRRFTGGRALLHQHEMTYSVIAPIPHPAFPGSLRGSFERISQAILESLKIGGIEGATVA
;
A
#
# COMPACT_ATOMS: atom_id res chain seq x y z
N MET A 1 5.17 14.82 -18.69
CA MET A 1 3.98 14.02 -18.33
C MET A 1 3.01 14.93 -17.61
N ASP A 2 1.72 14.87 -17.91
CA ASP A 2 0.74 15.73 -17.26
C ASP A 2 0.65 15.36 -15.77
N GLN A 3 0.88 16.34 -14.89
CA GLN A 3 0.86 16.17 -13.43
C GLN A 3 -0.51 15.80 -12.87
N HIS A 4 -1.57 15.91 -13.68
CA HIS A 4 -2.93 15.51 -13.31
C HIS A 4 -3.29 14.09 -13.75
N SER A 5 -2.43 13.44 -14.51
CA SER A 5 -2.67 12.09 -14.99
C SER A 5 -2.42 11.05 -13.90
N TRP A 6 -3.36 10.11 -13.76
CA TRP A 6 -3.25 8.96 -12.88
C TRP A 6 -3.27 7.66 -13.68
N ARG A 7 -2.48 6.70 -13.22
CA ARG A 7 -2.55 5.32 -13.69
C ARG A 7 -3.22 4.47 -12.62
N ILE A 8 -4.16 3.61 -13.04
CA ILE A 8 -4.75 2.58 -12.18
C ILE A 8 -4.23 1.24 -12.65
N ILE A 9 -3.69 0.46 -11.71
CA ILE A 9 -3.26 -0.92 -11.92
C ILE A 9 -4.12 -1.80 -11.03
N GLN A 10 -4.75 -2.79 -11.63
CA GLN A 10 -5.51 -3.80 -10.91
C GLN A 10 -4.84 -5.15 -11.16
N ASP A 11 -4.10 -5.63 -10.17
CA ASP A 11 -3.42 -6.91 -10.21
C ASP A 11 -4.29 -8.03 -9.63
N SER A 12 -3.99 -9.25 -10.03
CA SER A 12 -4.51 -10.44 -9.39
C SER A 12 -3.83 -10.70 -8.02
N LEU A 13 -4.16 -11.84 -7.40
CA LEU A 13 -3.51 -12.26 -6.17
C LEU A 13 -2.01 -12.52 -6.43
N GLY A 14 -1.15 -11.85 -5.68
CA GLY A 14 0.30 -11.93 -5.81
C GLY A 14 1.00 -12.56 -4.59
N ASP A 15 2.18 -13.10 -4.81
CA ASP A 15 3.10 -13.44 -3.73
C ASP A 15 3.55 -12.17 -3.00
N GLY A 16 3.77 -12.25 -1.70
CA GLY A 16 4.11 -11.08 -0.89
C GLY A 16 5.41 -10.40 -1.33
N THR A 17 6.43 -11.16 -1.69
CA THR A 17 7.68 -10.60 -2.20
C THR A 17 7.48 -9.89 -3.53
N LEU A 18 6.72 -10.51 -4.44
CA LEU A 18 6.39 -9.91 -5.73
C LEU A 18 5.59 -8.61 -5.54
N ASN A 19 4.61 -8.60 -4.63
CA ASN A 19 3.84 -7.40 -4.33
C ASN A 19 4.75 -6.24 -3.89
N MET A 20 5.71 -6.49 -2.99
CA MET A 20 6.64 -5.46 -2.52
C MET A 20 7.61 -5.00 -3.62
N ILE A 21 8.13 -5.92 -4.43
CA ILE A 21 9.00 -5.59 -5.58
C ILE A 21 8.26 -4.74 -6.61
N THR A 22 7.00 -5.06 -6.88
CA THR A 22 6.17 -4.30 -7.82
C THR A 22 5.94 -2.87 -7.32
N ASP A 23 5.56 -2.69 -6.07
CA ASP A 23 5.38 -1.36 -5.48
C ASP A 23 6.70 -0.55 -5.54
N ARG A 24 7.83 -1.19 -5.26
CA ARG A 24 9.15 -0.56 -5.38
C ARG A 24 9.46 -0.14 -6.81
N ALA A 25 9.22 -1.00 -7.78
CA ALA A 25 9.47 -0.70 -9.19
C ALA A 25 8.63 0.50 -9.66
N ILE A 26 7.35 0.55 -9.25
CA ILE A 26 6.47 1.68 -9.55
C ILE A 26 7.00 2.96 -8.89
N LEU A 27 7.42 2.90 -7.62
CA LEU A 27 7.97 4.03 -6.90
C LEU A 27 9.23 4.60 -7.59
N MET A 28 10.14 3.73 -7.97
CA MET A 28 11.37 4.14 -8.70
C MET A 28 11.04 4.78 -10.04
N ALA A 29 10.17 4.17 -10.83
CA ALA A 29 9.76 4.70 -12.13
C ALA A 29 9.01 6.04 -12.00
N CYS A 30 8.19 6.19 -10.95
CA CYS A 30 7.51 7.45 -10.64
C CYS A 30 8.50 8.57 -10.26
N ASN A 31 9.48 8.27 -9.41
CA ASN A 31 10.53 9.22 -9.02
C ASN A 31 11.40 9.65 -10.20
N GLU A 32 11.61 8.79 -11.18
CA GLU A 32 12.34 9.08 -12.41
C GLU A 32 11.47 9.78 -13.47
N GLY A 33 10.21 10.06 -13.17
CA GLY A 33 9.28 10.71 -14.10
C GLY A 33 8.86 9.82 -15.29
N LYS A 34 9.12 8.53 -15.23
CA LYS A 34 8.82 7.57 -16.31
C LYS A 34 7.36 7.14 -16.33
N VAL A 35 6.67 7.23 -15.20
CA VAL A 35 5.26 6.88 -15.06
C VAL A 35 4.52 7.95 -14.24
N PRO A 36 3.22 8.17 -14.47
CA PRO A 36 2.43 9.10 -13.69
C PRO A 36 2.15 8.58 -12.28
N ALA A 37 1.49 9.39 -11.45
CA ALA A 37 0.93 8.96 -10.19
C ALA A 37 0.11 7.69 -10.40
N THR A 38 0.24 6.73 -9.49
CA THR A 38 -0.33 5.40 -9.66
C THR A 38 -1.12 4.99 -8.42
N LEU A 39 -2.36 4.56 -8.64
CA LEU A 39 -3.14 3.76 -7.69
C LEU A 39 -3.04 2.29 -8.13
N ARG A 40 -2.52 1.44 -7.25
CA ARG A 40 -2.46 0.01 -7.48
C ARG A 40 -3.37 -0.72 -6.50
N LEU A 41 -4.18 -1.65 -7.00
CA LEU A 41 -5.03 -2.55 -6.23
C LEU A 41 -4.52 -3.98 -6.43
N TYR A 42 -4.36 -4.74 -5.35
CA TYR A 42 -3.85 -6.10 -5.41
C TYR A 42 -4.29 -6.94 -4.23
N GLY A 43 -4.07 -8.23 -4.29
CA GLY A 43 -4.35 -9.17 -3.21
C GLY A 43 -3.16 -10.08 -2.92
N TRP A 44 -3.38 -11.07 -2.05
CA TRP A 44 -2.35 -11.96 -1.52
C TRP A 44 -2.72 -13.41 -1.81
N GLN A 45 -1.82 -14.17 -2.43
CA GLN A 45 -2.06 -15.58 -2.76
C GLN A 45 -2.17 -16.46 -1.52
N ARG A 46 -1.49 -16.10 -0.44
CA ARG A 46 -1.49 -16.81 0.84
C ARG A 46 -1.30 -15.83 2.00
N PRO A 47 -1.64 -16.22 3.22
CA PRO A 47 -1.37 -15.41 4.38
C PRO A 47 0.09 -14.94 4.39
N THR A 48 0.31 -13.65 4.52
CA THR A 48 1.64 -13.02 4.50
C THR A 48 1.68 -11.94 5.55
N LEU A 49 2.72 -11.92 6.36
CA LEU A 49 2.94 -10.88 7.36
C LEU A 49 3.83 -9.79 6.80
N SER A 50 3.36 -8.58 6.77
CA SER A 50 4.19 -7.43 6.39
C SER A 50 4.58 -6.60 7.60
N ILE A 51 5.84 -6.16 7.63
CA ILE A 51 6.36 -5.23 8.63
C ILE A 51 6.61 -3.86 8.01
N GLY A 52 6.52 -2.81 8.84
CA GLY A 52 6.83 -1.45 8.42
C GLY A 52 8.33 -1.26 8.19
N TYR A 53 8.66 -0.22 7.40
CA TYR A 53 10.04 0.05 6.97
C TYR A 53 11.07 0.06 8.11
N SER A 54 10.75 0.70 9.24
CA SER A 54 11.66 0.89 10.39
C SER A 54 11.47 -0.10 11.53
N GLN A 55 10.59 -1.10 11.38
CA GLN A 55 10.39 -2.09 12.44
C GLN A 55 11.55 -3.09 12.53
N GLU A 56 12.00 -3.35 13.75
CA GLU A 56 12.91 -4.46 14.04
C GLU A 56 12.14 -5.79 14.10
N ILE A 57 12.53 -6.74 13.27
CA ILE A 57 11.84 -8.04 13.13
C ILE A 57 11.71 -8.74 14.48
N SER A 58 12.82 -8.84 15.22
CA SER A 58 12.88 -9.53 16.51
C SER A 58 12.01 -8.94 17.62
N GLN A 59 11.58 -7.67 17.43
CA GLN A 59 10.77 -6.97 18.42
C GLN A 59 9.28 -6.92 18.07
N CYS A 60 8.92 -7.21 16.82
CA CYS A 60 7.55 -7.01 16.36
C CYS A 60 6.84 -8.29 15.93
N ILE A 61 7.56 -9.38 15.69
CA ILE A 61 6.99 -10.65 15.25
C ILE A 61 7.72 -11.85 15.85
N ASP A 62 6.98 -12.95 15.98
CA ASP A 62 7.51 -14.27 16.31
C ASP A 62 7.84 -15.03 15.01
N LEU A 63 9.11 -14.97 14.60
CA LEU A 63 9.59 -15.63 13.38
C LEU A 63 9.41 -17.14 13.40
N GLU A 64 9.63 -17.79 14.53
CA GLU A 64 9.47 -19.24 14.66
C GLU A 64 7.99 -19.63 14.44
N SER A 65 7.07 -18.83 14.97
CA SER A 65 5.64 -19.04 14.73
C SER A 65 5.28 -18.83 13.26
N CYS A 66 5.86 -17.82 12.61
CA CYS A 66 5.65 -17.61 11.18
C CYS A 66 6.16 -18.81 10.35
N GLU A 67 7.33 -19.32 10.66
CA GLU A 67 7.90 -20.50 9.98
C GLU A 67 7.05 -21.74 10.20
N ARG A 68 6.66 -22.06 11.45
CA ARG A 68 5.78 -23.19 11.77
C ARG A 68 4.45 -23.15 11.03
N ASN A 69 3.91 -21.96 10.83
CA ASN A 69 2.63 -21.76 10.14
C ASN A 69 2.78 -21.47 8.63
N ASN A 70 4.01 -21.54 8.11
CA ASN A 70 4.32 -21.27 6.70
C ASN A 70 3.82 -19.89 6.24
N ILE A 71 3.96 -18.86 7.09
CA ILE A 71 3.60 -17.48 6.83
C ILE A 71 4.85 -16.71 6.43
N PRO A 72 5.02 -16.33 5.15
CA PRO A 72 6.14 -15.50 4.73
C PRO A 72 6.06 -14.10 5.36
N VAL A 73 7.25 -13.52 5.61
CA VAL A 73 7.39 -12.18 6.15
C VAL A 73 8.02 -11.28 5.10
N VAL A 74 7.42 -10.14 4.84
CA VAL A 74 7.93 -9.13 3.90
C VAL A 74 8.02 -7.76 4.57
N ARG A 75 8.87 -6.87 4.04
CA ARG A 75 9.01 -5.50 4.53
C ARG A 75 8.42 -4.52 3.52
N ARG A 76 7.54 -3.63 4.00
CA ARG A 76 7.00 -2.53 3.20
C ARG A 76 7.99 -1.37 3.10
N PHE A 77 7.85 -0.55 2.06
CA PHE A 77 8.56 0.74 1.93
C PHE A 77 7.90 1.87 2.71
N THR A 78 6.72 1.63 3.26
CA THR A 78 5.96 2.55 4.13
C THR A 78 6.17 2.19 5.60
N GLY A 79 5.92 3.15 6.49
CA GLY A 79 5.96 2.94 7.92
C GLY A 79 4.78 2.11 8.44
N GLY A 80 4.51 2.23 9.72
CA GLY A 80 3.42 1.55 10.41
C GLY A 80 3.84 0.24 11.09
N ARG A 81 2.86 -0.46 11.64
CA ARG A 81 3.05 -1.71 12.40
C ARG A 81 2.91 -2.93 11.50
N ALA A 82 3.30 -4.08 12.02
CA ALA A 82 3.10 -5.38 11.37
C ALA A 82 1.61 -5.65 11.12
N LEU A 83 1.31 -6.22 9.94
CA LEU A 83 -0.03 -6.58 9.49
C LEU A 83 -0.01 -7.98 8.90
N LEU A 84 -0.98 -8.81 9.28
CA LEU A 84 -1.24 -10.08 8.62
C LEU A 84 -2.25 -9.86 7.48
N HIS A 85 -1.80 -10.08 6.26
CA HIS A 85 -2.61 -9.97 5.05
C HIS A 85 -3.21 -11.33 4.71
N GLN A 86 -4.54 -11.38 4.59
CA GLN A 86 -5.27 -12.57 4.20
C GLN A 86 -6.68 -12.18 3.74
N HIS A 87 -7.10 -12.66 2.57
CA HIS A 87 -8.46 -12.45 2.04
C HIS A 87 -8.90 -10.97 1.99
N GLU A 88 -7.99 -10.10 1.62
CA GLU A 88 -8.22 -8.66 1.55
C GLU A 88 -7.84 -8.09 0.19
N MET A 89 -8.35 -6.93 -0.10
CA MET A 89 -7.86 -6.06 -1.16
C MET A 89 -6.93 -5.02 -0.52
N THR A 90 -5.70 -5.00 -0.98
CA THR A 90 -4.69 -4.00 -0.60
C THR A 90 -4.58 -2.94 -1.70
N TYR A 91 -4.32 -1.71 -1.31
CA TYR A 91 -3.99 -0.64 -2.26
C TYR A 91 -2.65 0.00 -1.94
N SER A 92 -1.99 0.51 -2.96
CA SER A 92 -0.87 1.44 -2.83
C SER A 92 -1.09 2.68 -3.68
N VAL A 93 -0.79 3.85 -3.10
CA VAL A 93 -0.82 5.14 -3.76
C VAL A 93 0.61 5.64 -3.88
N ILE A 94 1.08 5.83 -5.11
CA ILE A 94 2.44 6.25 -5.42
C ILE A 94 2.35 7.49 -6.29
N ALA A 95 2.90 8.61 -5.81
CA ALA A 95 2.90 9.87 -6.53
C ALA A 95 4.21 10.64 -6.30
N PRO A 96 4.66 11.44 -7.26
CA PRO A 96 5.79 12.33 -7.05
C PRO A 96 5.42 13.42 -6.02
N ILE A 97 6.40 14.00 -5.36
CA ILE A 97 6.20 15.19 -4.52
C ILE A 97 7.10 16.31 -5.05
N PRO A 98 6.56 17.48 -5.34
CA PRO A 98 5.16 17.92 -5.17
C PRO A 98 4.19 17.31 -6.19
N HIS A 99 2.92 17.10 -5.79
CA HIS A 99 1.84 16.66 -6.67
C HIS A 99 0.56 17.43 -6.35
N PRO A 100 -0.26 17.85 -7.36
CA PRO A 100 -1.46 18.68 -7.13
C PRO A 100 -2.50 18.06 -6.18
N ALA A 101 -2.60 16.73 -6.15
CA ALA A 101 -3.53 16.04 -5.26
C ALA A 101 -3.06 16.01 -3.79
N PHE A 102 -1.79 16.27 -3.50
CA PHE A 102 -1.22 16.13 -2.16
C PHE A 102 -0.58 17.43 -1.67
N PRO A 103 -0.88 17.86 -0.43
CA PRO A 103 -0.42 19.14 0.12
C PRO A 103 1.05 19.15 0.58
N GLY A 104 1.83 18.14 0.24
CA GLY A 104 3.27 18.06 0.54
C GLY A 104 3.62 17.61 1.98
N SER A 105 2.64 17.37 2.85
CA SER A 105 2.86 16.80 4.17
C SER A 105 2.37 15.37 4.25
N LEU A 106 3.03 14.53 5.06
CA LEU A 106 2.63 13.14 5.26
C LEU A 106 1.19 13.05 5.79
N ARG A 107 0.86 13.87 6.79
CA ARG A 107 -0.49 13.91 7.38
C ARG A 107 -1.55 14.33 6.37
N GLY A 108 -1.30 15.41 5.62
CA GLY A 108 -2.25 15.87 4.61
C GLY A 108 -2.43 14.89 3.46
N SER A 109 -1.38 14.16 3.08
CA SER A 109 -1.48 13.08 2.09
C SER A 109 -2.33 11.92 2.62
N PHE A 110 -2.15 11.53 3.88
CA PHE A 110 -2.98 10.53 4.54
C PHE A 110 -4.47 10.94 4.59
N GLU A 111 -4.75 12.17 4.99
CA GLU A 111 -6.11 12.71 5.05
C GLU A 111 -6.78 12.70 3.66
N ARG A 112 -6.05 13.07 2.60
CA ARG A 112 -6.56 13.05 1.23
C ARG A 112 -6.87 11.63 0.74
N ILE A 113 -6.00 10.67 1.01
CA ILE A 113 -6.21 9.26 0.64
C ILE A 113 -7.41 8.71 1.41
N SER A 114 -7.49 8.96 2.71
CA SER A 114 -8.60 8.51 3.55
C SER A 114 -9.95 9.07 3.07
N GLN A 115 -9.98 10.36 2.69
CA GLN A 115 -11.18 10.97 2.12
C GLN A 115 -11.61 10.31 0.81
N ALA A 116 -10.68 10.02 -0.09
CA ALA A 116 -10.97 9.34 -1.35
C ALA A 116 -11.53 7.92 -1.12
N ILE A 117 -11.02 7.21 -0.12
CA ILE A 117 -11.54 5.89 0.27
C ILE A 117 -12.96 6.01 0.81
N LEU A 118 -13.23 6.98 1.71
CA LEU A 118 -14.57 7.20 2.24
C LEU A 118 -15.60 7.49 1.13
N GLU A 119 -15.25 8.34 0.17
CA GLU A 119 -16.10 8.62 -0.98
C GLU A 119 -16.34 7.37 -1.84
N SER A 120 -15.30 6.56 -2.05
CA SER A 120 -15.42 5.30 -2.80
C SER A 120 -16.35 4.30 -2.09
N LEU A 121 -16.27 4.20 -0.77
CA LEU A 121 -17.15 3.35 0.03
C LEU A 121 -18.62 3.80 -0.07
N LYS A 122 -18.89 5.12 -0.01
CA LYS A 122 -20.23 5.67 -0.20
C LYS A 122 -20.80 5.35 -1.58
N ILE A 123 -19.99 5.52 -2.64
CA ILE A 123 -20.38 5.16 -4.01
C ILE A 123 -20.70 3.67 -4.10
N GLY A 124 -19.98 2.82 -3.37
CA GLY A 124 -20.23 1.38 -3.24
C GLY A 124 -21.42 1.01 -2.34
N GLY A 125 -22.16 2.00 -1.79
CA GLY A 125 -23.33 1.76 -0.94
C GLY A 125 -23.00 1.46 0.53
N ILE A 126 -21.75 1.67 0.96
CA ILE A 126 -21.31 1.49 2.36
C ILE A 126 -21.42 2.85 3.07
N GLU A 127 -22.42 2.98 3.93
CA GLU A 127 -22.64 4.18 4.74
C GLU A 127 -22.01 4.06 6.13
N GLY A 128 -21.75 5.21 6.78
CA GLY A 128 -21.28 5.26 8.16
C GLY A 128 -19.80 4.97 8.36
N ALA A 129 -19.00 4.80 7.30
CA ALA A 129 -17.55 4.69 7.41
C ALA A 129 -16.93 6.03 7.85
N THR A 130 -15.98 5.99 8.78
CA THR A 130 -15.27 7.16 9.30
C THR A 130 -13.77 6.91 9.35
N VAL A 131 -12.98 7.98 9.34
CA VAL A 131 -11.53 7.92 9.66
C VAL A 131 -11.39 8.03 11.17
N ALA A 132 -10.65 7.10 11.78
CA ALA A 132 -10.32 7.09 13.20
C ALA A 132 -9.11 7.98 13.50
#